data_576f88146c90946c9d7974a3a0e59117
#
_entry.id   576f88146c90946c9d7974a3a0e59117
#
_cell.length_a   1.000
_cell.length_b   1.000
_cell.length_c   1.000
_cell.angle_alpha   90.00
_cell.angle_beta   90.00
_cell.angle_gamma   90.00
#
_symmetry.space_group_name_H-M   'P 1'
#
loop_
_entity.id
_entity.type
_entity.pdbx_description
1 polymer ?
#
loop_
_entity_poly.entity_id
_entity_poly.type
_entity_poly.pdbx_seq_one_letter_code
_entity_poly.pdbx_strand_id
1 'polypeptide(L)'
;MILNPHYKTMGNLYGSEYWTYLLPRRVDEARARAVADNRLPLGAREALALGLIDEIVGAPLAGFSAAIEAKARTLAEAPDFGAELAAKRAARADDEAAKPLERYRDEELARMKQNFFGFDSSYHVARYNFVFKRPRSRTPSHLATHRVRGG
;
A
#
# COMPACT_ATOMS: atom_id res chain seq x y z
N MET A 1 -12.50 2.02 8.22
CA MET A 1 -11.06 1.96 7.84
C MET A 1 -10.94 2.36 6.38
N ILE A 2 -9.92 3.12 6.06
CA ILE A 2 -9.60 3.56 4.71
C ILE A 2 -8.14 3.23 4.47
N LEU A 3 -7.83 2.55 3.36
CA LEU A 3 -6.49 2.23 2.92
C LEU A 3 -6.13 3.11 1.74
N ASN A 4 -4.99 3.78 1.80
CA ASN A 4 -4.53 4.63 0.70
C ASN A 4 -3.00 4.57 0.62
N PRO A 5 -2.41 4.04 -0.44
CA PRO A 5 -0.97 3.98 -0.60
C PRO A 5 -0.32 5.37 -0.80
N HIS A 6 -1.08 6.39 -1.18
CA HIS A 6 -0.65 7.78 -1.39
C HIS A 6 0.38 8.01 -2.51
N TYR A 7 1.06 7.01 -3.01
CA TYR A 7 2.20 7.16 -3.92
C TYR A 7 1.87 7.99 -5.16
N LYS A 8 0.77 7.68 -5.82
CA LYS A 8 0.36 8.40 -7.05
C LYS A 8 -0.11 9.83 -6.80
N THR A 9 -0.71 10.09 -5.66
CA THR A 9 -1.15 11.45 -5.27
C THR A 9 0.02 12.32 -4.81
N MET A 10 1.13 11.70 -4.41
CA MET A 10 2.38 12.36 -4.04
C MET A 10 3.32 12.55 -5.23
N GLY A 11 2.81 12.80 -6.42
CA GLY A 11 3.61 13.06 -7.62
C GLY A 11 4.29 11.82 -8.17
N ASN A 12 3.56 10.69 -8.21
CA ASN A 12 4.06 9.39 -8.68
C ASN A 12 5.24 8.83 -7.88
N LEU A 13 5.31 9.13 -6.59
CA LEU A 13 6.31 8.53 -5.71
C LEU A 13 6.21 7.00 -5.79
N TYR A 14 7.35 6.33 -5.86
CA TYR A 14 7.38 4.87 -5.97
C TYR A 14 7.03 4.17 -4.66
N GLY A 15 7.46 4.74 -3.53
CA GLY A 15 7.35 4.13 -2.21
C GLY A 15 8.51 3.18 -1.89
N SER A 16 8.69 2.91 -0.60
CA SER A 16 9.78 2.05 -0.11
C SER A 16 9.41 1.29 1.16
N GLU A 17 8.13 0.92 1.30
CA GLU A 17 7.62 0.20 2.47
C GLU A 17 7.52 -1.31 2.21
N TYR A 18 8.40 -1.87 1.39
CA TYR A 18 8.41 -3.28 0.98
C TYR A 18 7.11 -3.71 0.27
N TRP A 19 6.40 -2.78 -0.37
CA TRP A 19 5.15 -3.13 -1.05
C TRP A 19 5.37 -4.11 -2.20
N THR A 20 6.53 -4.07 -2.85
CA THR A 20 6.92 -5.00 -3.91
C THR A 20 7.13 -6.44 -3.41
N TYR A 21 7.35 -6.60 -2.10
CA TYR A 21 7.40 -7.89 -1.42
C TYR A 21 6.04 -8.26 -0.82
N LEU A 22 5.42 -7.35 -0.06
CA LEU A 22 4.25 -7.65 0.76
C LEU A 22 2.97 -7.82 -0.06
N LEU A 23 2.71 -6.93 -1.02
CA LEU A 23 1.46 -6.96 -1.78
C LEU A 23 1.34 -8.21 -2.67
N PRO A 24 2.36 -8.65 -3.45
CA PRO A 24 2.24 -9.86 -4.26
C PRO A 24 2.04 -11.15 -3.46
N ARG A 25 2.34 -11.16 -2.17
CA ARG A 25 2.07 -12.28 -1.26
C ARG A 25 0.67 -12.27 -0.69
N ARG A 26 0.01 -11.16 -0.80
CA ARG A 26 -1.36 -10.99 -0.33
C ARG A 26 -2.37 -11.12 -1.46
N VAL A 27 -2.02 -10.59 -2.63
CA VAL A 27 -2.80 -10.62 -3.86
C VAL A 27 -1.87 -11.02 -5.01
N ASP A 28 -2.38 -11.23 -6.21
CA ASP A 28 -1.51 -11.46 -7.37
C ASP A 28 -0.72 -10.19 -7.75
N GLU A 29 0.32 -10.35 -8.57
CA GLU A 29 1.21 -9.26 -8.96
C GLU A 29 0.47 -8.12 -9.70
N ALA A 30 -0.49 -8.45 -10.54
CA ALA A 30 -1.28 -7.47 -11.28
C ALA A 30 -2.15 -6.62 -10.34
N ARG A 31 -2.80 -7.25 -9.38
CA ARG A 31 -3.57 -6.56 -8.32
C ARG A 31 -2.67 -5.76 -7.39
N ALA A 32 -1.50 -6.30 -7.01
CA ALA A 32 -0.52 -5.59 -6.20
C ALA A 32 -0.12 -4.26 -6.85
N ARG A 33 0.17 -4.31 -8.15
CA ARG A 33 0.47 -3.10 -8.94
C ARG A 33 -0.71 -2.15 -9.03
N ALA A 34 -1.90 -2.67 -9.31
CA ALA A 34 -3.11 -1.86 -9.37
C ALA A 34 -3.41 -1.14 -8.06
N VAL A 35 -3.20 -1.81 -6.91
CA VAL A 35 -3.34 -1.21 -5.58
C VAL A 35 -2.31 -0.10 -5.36
N ALA A 36 -1.03 -0.35 -5.68
CA ALA A 36 0.04 0.64 -5.52
C ALA A 36 -0.15 1.85 -6.45
N ASP A 37 -0.73 1.65 -7.63
CA ASP A 37 -1.01 2.69 -8.62
C ASP A 37 -2.35 3.41 -8.39
N ASN A 38 -3.17 2.95 -7.45
CA ASN A 38 -4.45 3.56 -7.18
C ASN A 38 -4.30 4.97 -6.56
N ARG A 39 -5.12 5.90 -7.03
CA ARG A 39 -5.18 7.27 -6.53
C ARG A 39 -6.27 7.48 -5.49
N LEU A 40 -7.27 6.61 -5.51
CA LEU A 40 -8.40 6.70 -4.61
C LEU A 40 -8.18 5.80 -3.39
N PRO A 41 -8.66 6.22 -2.22
CA PRO A 41 -8.63 5.37 -1.05
C PRO A 41 -9.55 4.16 -1.24
N LEU A 42 -9.12 3.01 -0.74
CA LEU A 42 -9.92 1.77 -0.70
C LEU A 42 -10.69 1.71 0.61
N GLY A 43 -11.99 1.41 0.52
CA GLY A 43 -12.82 1.11 1.67
C GLY A 43 -12.56 -0.31 2.20
N ALA A 44 -13.01 -0.60 3.43
CA ALA A 44 -12.82 -1.92 4.03
C ALA A 44 -13.46 -3.06 3.21
N ARG A 45 -14.64 -2.83 2.63
CA ARG A 45 -15.34 -3.84 1.80
C ARG A 45 -14.58 -4.14 0.51
N GLU A 46 -14.04 -3.10 -0.12
CA GLU A 46 -13.25 -3.24 -1.33
C GLU A 46 -11.92 -3.95 -1.04
N ALA A 47 -11.25 -3.60 0.06
CA ALA A 47 -10.04 -4.27 0.51
C ALA A 47 -10.26 -5.77 0.79
N LEU A 48 -11.41 -6.13 1.38
CA LEU A 48 -11.81 -7.52 1.59
C LEU A 48 -12.05 -8.24 0.25
N ALA A 49 -12.79 -7.62 -0.66
CA ALA A 49 -13.06 -8.19 -1.99
C ALA A 49 -11.78 -8.40 -2.83
N LEU A 50 -10.77 -7.56 -2.63
CA LEU A 50 -9.45 -7.69 -3.26
C LEU A 50 -8.55 -8.73 -2.57
N GLY A 51 -8.89 -9.20 -1.38
CA GLY A 51 -8.06 -10.10 -0.59
C GLY A 51 -6.94 -9.40 0.19
N LEU A 52 -6.96 -8.06 0.29
CA LEU A 52 -5.97 -7.29 1.05
C LEU A 52 -6.12 -7.47 2.57
N ILE A 53 -7.32 -7.72 3.02
CA ILE A 53 -7.64 -8.03 4.43
C ILE A 53 -8.47 -9.31 4.49
N ASP A 54 -8.44 -9.99 5.62
CA ASP A 54 -9.14 -11.27 5.82
C ASP A 54 -10.56 -11.08 6.31
N GLU A 55 -10.80 -10.02 7.11
CA GLU A 55 -12.06 -9.84 7.80
C GLU A 55 -12.34 -8.37 8.10
N ILE A 56 -13.60 -8.02 8.19
CA ILE A 56 -14.06 -6.72 8.69
C ILE A 56 -14.71 -6.96 10.06
N VAL A 57 -14.06 -6.47 11.11
CA VAL A 57 -14.63 -6.51 12.46
C VAL A 57 -15.65 -5.39 12.59
N GLY A 58 -16.93 -5.75 12.54
CA GLY A 58 -18.06 -4.84 12.71
C GLY A 58 -18.42 -4.72 14.19
N ALA A 59 -17.89 -3.69 14.88
CA ALA A 59 -18.27 -3.36 16.23
C ALA A 59 -18.47 -1.85 16.40
N PRO A 60 -19.39 -1.40 17.28
CA PRO A 60 -19.47 0.00 17.69
C PRO A 60 -18.14 0.47 18.26
N LEU A 61 -17.83 1.77 18.12
CA LEU A 61 -16.56 2.32 18.59
C LEU A 61 -16.25 2.00 20.05
N ALA A 62 -17.27 2.05 20.92
CA ALA A 62 -17.15 1.74 22.35
C ALA A 62 -16.78 0.26 22.64
N GLY A 63 -17.06 -0.67 21.73
CA GLY A 63 -16.75 -2.09 21.89
C GLY A 63 -15.63 -2.59 20.97
N PHE A 64 -15.04 -1.71 20.17
CA PHE A 64 -14.10 -2.12 19.13
C PHE A 64 -12.82 -2.80 19.68
N SER A 65 -12.20 -2.22 20.71
CA SER A 65 -11.01 -2.81 21.34
C SER A 65 -11.29 -4.22 21.89
N ALA A 66 -12.40 -4.38 22.60
CA ALA A 66 -12.79 -5.68 23.13
C ALA A 66 -13.05 -6.73 22.04
N ALA A 67 -13.66 -6.32 20.92
CA ALA A 67 -13.87 -7.20 19.77
C ALA A 67 -12.54 -7.63 19.11
N ILE A 68 -11.58 -6.72 18.99
CA ILE A 68 -10.23 -7.03 18.48
C ILE A 68 -9.48 -7.96 19.42
N GLU A 69 -9.52 -7.70 20.74
CA GLU A 69 -8.88 -8.56 21.74
C GLU A 69 -9.47 -9.97 21.73
N ALA A 70 -10.80 -10.09 21.67
CA ALA A 70 -11.48 -11.38 21.56
C ALA A 70 -11.06 -12.14 20.30
N LYS A 71 -11.00 -11.46 19.16
CA LYS A 71 -10.53 -12.06 17.91
C LYS A 71 -9.08 -12.52 17.98
N ALA A 72 -8.18 -11.67 18.52
CA ALA A 72 -6.76 -12.00 18.69
C ALA A 72 -6.59 -13.23 19.61
N ARG A 73 -7.37 -13.31 20.69
CA ARG A 73 -7.38 -14.46 21.58
C ARG A 73 -7.84 -15.73 20.88
N THR A 74 -8.94 -15.66 20.15
CA THR A 74 -9.45 -16.81 19.36
C THR A 74 -8.38 -17.34 18.39
N LEU A 75 -7.65 -16.45 17.70
CA LEU A 75 -6.58 -16.86 16.80
C LEU A 75 -5.39 -17.48 17.55
N ALA A 76 -4.99 -16.89 18.68
CA ALA A 76 -3.85 -17.37 19.46
C ALA A 76 -4.12 -18.71 20.16
N GLU A 77 -5.37 -18.98 20.52
CA GLU A 77 -5.82 -20.21 21.18
C GLU A 77 -6.27 -21.29 20.18
N ALA A 78 -6.24 -21.01 18.87
CA ALA A 78 -6.61 -21.99 17.84
C ALA A 78 -5.68 -23.21 17.88
N PRO A 79 -6.19 -24.44 17.79
CA PRO A 79 -5.38 -25.67 17.88
C PRO A 79 -4.26 -25.74 16.84
N ASP A 80 -4.46 -25.14 15.70
CA ASP A 80 -3.55 -25.10 14.55
C ASP A 80 -2.60 -23.90 14.54
N PHE A 81 -2.74 -22.95 15.48
CA PHE A 81 -1.90 -21.72 15.53
C PHE A 81 -0.40 -22.02 15.46
N GLY A 82 0.08 -23.04 16.20
CA GLY A 82 1.48 -23.42 16.17
C GLY A 82 1.95 -23.93 14.82
N ALA A 83 1.11 -24.70 14.12
CA ALA A 83 1.40 -25.20 12.78
C ALA A 83 1.38 -24.08 11.73
N GLU A 84 0.40 -23.19 11.79
CA GLU A 84 0.33 -22.03 10.90
C GLU A 84 1.53 -21.09 11.09
N LEU A 85 1.95 -20.86 12.34
CA LEU A 85 3.13 -20.05 12.64
C LEU A 85 4.41 -20.69 12.08
N ALA A 86 4.55 -22.02 12.24
CA ALA A 86 5.68 -22.76 11.68
C ALA A 86 5.72 -22.69 10.15
N ALA A 87 4.57 -22.89 9.49
CA ALA A 87 4.44 -22.77 8.04
C ALA A 87 4.79 -21.35 7.54
N LYS A 88 4.30 -20.32 8.23
CA LYS A 88 4.64 -18.92 7.91
C LYS A 88 6.14 -18.64 8.04
N ARG A 89 6.79 -19.18 9.08
CA ARG A 89 8.24 -19.01 9.27
C ARG A 89 9.04 -19.74 8.19
N ALA A 90 8.64 -20.94 7.81
CA ALA A 90 9.26 -21.69 6.72
C ALA A 90 9.14 -20.93 5.39
N ALA A 91 7.94 -20.53 5.01
CA ALA A 91 7.71 -19.75 3.79
C ALA A 91 8.53 -18.44 3.79
N ARG A 92 8.66 -17.76 4.94
CA ARG A 92 9.50 -16.55 5.05
C ARG A 92 11.00 -16.85 4.89
N ALA A 93 11.46 -18.00 5.37
CA ALA A 93 12.84 -18.44 5.20
C ALA A 93 13.14 -18.78 3.72
N ASP A 94 12.21 -19.46 3.05
CA ASP A 94 12.32 -19.77 1.61
C ASP A 94 12.35 -18.49 0.77
N ASP A 95 11.48 -17.53 1.07
CA ASP A 95 11.48 -16.22 0.43
C ASP A 95 12.82 -15.49 0.60
N GLU A 96 13.37 -15.49 1.82
CA GLU A 96 14.65 -14.87 2.13
C GLU A 96 15.81 -15.53 1.39
N ALA A 97 15.79 -16.86 1.26
CA ALA A 97 16.79 -17.60 0.51
C ALA A 97 16.70 -17.33 -1.00
N ALA A 98 15.48 -17.19 -1.54
CA ALA A 98 15.26 -16.89 -2.95
C ALA A 98 15.62 -15.45 -3.31
N LYS A 99 15.16 -14.49 -2.51
CA LYS A 99 15.46 -13.07 -2.65
C LYS A 99 15.37 -12.38 -1.29
N PRO A 100 16.51 -11.97 -0.70
CA PRO A 100 16.53 -11.28 0.59
C PRO A 100 15.64 -10.04 0.61
N LEU A 101 14.98 -9.79 1.75
CA LEU A 101 14.09 -8.64 1.92
C LEU A 101 14.80 -7.31 1.65
N GLU A 102 16.07 -7.22 2.01
CA GLU A 102 16.91 -6.05 1.74
C GLU A 102 17.00 -5.72 0.24
N ARG A 103 17.02 -6.72 -0.63
CA ARG A 103 17.05 -6.50 -2.09
C ARG A 103 15.78 -5.84 -2.61
N TYR A 104 14.62 -6.17 -2.05
CA TYR A 104 13.37 -5.47 -2.38
C TYR A 104 13.45 -4.00 -1.98
N ARG A 105 13.98 -3.72 -0.78
CA ARG A 105 14.17 -2.37 -0.29
C ARG A 105 15.15 -1.58 -1.18
N ASP A 106 16.29 -2.16 -1.52
CA ASP A 106 17.28 -1.52 -2.40
C ASP A 106 16.69 -1.13 -3.74
N GLU A 107 15.91 -2.03 -4.34
CA GLU A 107 15.24 -1.79 -5.60
C GLU A 107 14.17 -0.70 -5.50
N GLU A 108 13.37 -0.70 -4.43
CA GLU A 108 12.40 0.35 -4.14
C GLU A 108 13.08 1.71 -3.94
N LEU A 109 14.16 1.77 -3.16
CA LEU A 109 14.93 2.98 -2.92
C LEU A 109 15.61 3.49 -4.20
N ALA A 110 16.12 2.60 -5.05
CA ALA A 110 16.69 2.99 -6.35
C ALA A 110 15.62 3.64 -7.25
N ARG A 111 14.38 3.13 -7.23
CA ARG A 111 13.24 3.75 -7.93
C ARG A 111 12.83 5.08 -7.30
N MET A 112 12.77 5.16 -5.97
CA MET A 112 12.48 6.42 -5.27
C MET A 112 13.54 7.49 -5.54
N LYS A 113 14.81 7.10 -5.66
CA LYS A 113 15.88 8.03 -6.02
C LYS A 113 15.59 8.76 -7.34
N GLN A 114 14.95 8.08 -8.30
CA GLN A 114 14.52 8.71 -9.56
C GLN A 114 13.43 9.77 -9.35
N ASN A 115 12.53 9.57 -8.36
CA ASN A 115 11.53 10.58 -8.01
C ASN A 115 12.13 11.83 -7.38
N PHE A 116 13.21 11.69 -6.59
CA PHE A 116 13.86 12.81 -5.90
C PHE A 116 14.89 13.53 -6.74
N PHE A 117 15.61 12.82 -7.57
CA PHE A 117 16.79 13.35 -8.28
C PHE A 117 16.71 13.16 -9.80
N GLY A 118 15.66 12.53 -10.29
CA GLY A 118 15.42 12.34 -11.72
C GLY A 118 14.86 13.60 -12.40
N PHE A 119 14.62 13.48 -13.68
CA PHE A 119 14.13 14.59 -14.51
C PHE A 119 12.66 14.98 -14.21
N ASP A 120 11.84 14.05 -13.72
CA ASP A 120 10.43 14.31 -13.39
C ASP A 120 10.29 15.04 -12.06
N SER A 121 9.87 16.29 -12.11
CA SER A 121 9.67 17.15 -10.95
C SER A 121 8.33 16.94 -10.22
N SER A 122 7.50 15.98 -10.63
CA SER A 122 6.15 15.79 -10.11
C SER A 122 6.09 15.63 -8.59
N TYR A 123 7.04 14.90 -8.01
CA TYR A 123 7.14 14.76 -6.56
C TYR A 123 7.41 16.10 -5.86
N HIS A 124 8.33 16.89 -6.36
CA HIS A 124 8.70 18.18 -5.76
C HIS A 124 7.53 19.18 -5.83
N VAL A 125 6.79 19.18 -6.94
CA VAL A 125 5.58 20.00 -7.08
C VAL A 125 4.51 19.58 -6.09
N ALA A 126 4.25 18.27 -5.97
CA ALA A 126 3.27 17.75 -5.02
C ALA A 126 3.67 18.08 -3.57
N ARG A 127 4.95 17.88 -3.23
CA ARG A 127 5.50 18.23 -1.91
C ARG A 127 5.39 19.72 -1.61
N TYR A 128 5.76 20.57 -2.55
CA TYR A 128 5.63 22.03 -2.40
C TYR A 128 4.19 22.43 -2.11
N ASN A 129 3.24 21.94 -2.91
CA ASN A 129 1.83 22.24 -2.73
C ASN A 129 1.30 21.76 -1.37
N PHE A 130 1.73 20.60 -0.91
CA PHE A 130 1.36 20.05 0.39
C PHE A 130 1.92 20.92 1.55
N VAL A 131 3.20 21.24 1.51
CA VAL A 131 3.87 22.03 2.57
C VAL A 131 3.29 23.43 2.67
N PHE A 132 3.10 24.11 1.53
CA PHE A 132 2.59 25.47 1.49
C PHE A 132 1.06 25.57 1.41
N LYS A 133 0.34 24.43 1.62
CA LYS A 133 -1.13 24.38 1.59
C LYS A 133 -1.73 25.02 0.34
N ARG A 134 -1.08 24.82 -0.80
CA ARG A 134 -1.57 25.29 -2.09
C ARG A 134 -2.68 24.37 -2.59
N PRO A 135 -3.95 24.86 -2.73
CA PRO A 135 -5.09 23.99 -3.03
C PRO A 135 -5.13 23.45 -4.47
N ARG A 136 -4.19 23.86 -5.31
CA ARG A 136 -4.15 23.49 -6.73
C ARG A 136 -2.79 22.90 -7.09
N SER A 137 -2.70 21.58 -7.13
CA SER A 137 -1.70 20.95 -7.97
C SER A 137 -2.17 21.08 -9.42
N ARG A 138 -1.38 21.75 -10.24
CA ARG A 138 -1.66 21.80 -11.69
C ARG A 138 -1.13 20.50 -12.29
N THR A 139 -2.03 19.65 -12.73
CA THR A 139 -1.65 18.57 -13.63
C THR A 139 -1.06 19.19 -14.88
N PRO A 140 0.14 18.78 -15.33
CA PRO A 140 0.70 19.22 -16.59
C PRO A 140 -0.32 19.11 -17.73
N SER A 141 -0.35 20.08 -18.64
CA SER A 141 -1.40 20.18 -19.66
C SER A 141 -1.50 18.93 -20.54
N HIS A 142 -0.38 18.26 -20.82
CA HIS A 142 -0.36 17.01 -21.59
C HIS A 142 -1.01 15.82 -20.88
N LEU A 143 -1.13 15.87 -19.54
CA LEU A 143 -1.82 14.87 -18.74
C LEU A 143 -3.25 15.30 -18.38
N ALA A 144 -3.55 16.58 -18.50
CA ALA A 144 -4.86 17.16 -18.21
C ALA A 144 -5.73 17.23 -19.47
N THR A 145 -5.84 16.13 -20.19
CA THR A 145 -6.56 16.08 -21.48
C THR A 145 -8.03 16.52 -21.40
N HIS A 146 -8.65 16.41 -20.21
CA HIS A 146 -9.99 16.92 -19.93
C HIS A 146 -10.10 18.46 -20.00
N ARG A 147 -8.98 19.18 -19.85
CA ARG A 147 -8.95 20.65 -19.92
C ARG A 147 -8.85 21.19 -21.35
N VAL A 148 -8.49 20.35 -22.29
CA VAL A 148 -8.35 20.72 -23.71
C VAL A 148 -9.67 20.59 -24.46
N ARG A 149 -10.65 19.88 -23.90
CA ARG A 149 -11.96 19.62 -24.55
C ARG A 149 -13.08 20.55 -24.12
N GLY A 150 -12.80 21.62 -23.41
CA GLY A 150 -13.76 22.60 -22.91
C GLY A 150 -13.62 23.99 -23.54
N GLY A 151 -13.13 24.06 -24.76
CA GLY A 151 -13.14 25.27 -25.61
C GLY A 151 -14.09 25.11 -26.76
#